data_3a48c8dcc0ae7a4c4cdf490de8824f40
#
_entry.id   3a48c8dcc0ae7a4c4cdf490de8824f40
#
_cell.length_a   1.000
_cell.length_b   1.000
_cell.length_c   1.000
_cell.angle_alpha   90.00
_cell.angle_beta   90.00
_cell.angle_gamma   90.00
#
_symmetry.space_group_name_H-M   'P 1'
#
loop_
_entity.id
_entity.type
_entity.pdbx_description
1 polymer ?
#
loop_
_entity_poly.entity_id
_entity_poly.type
_entity_poly.pdbx_seq_one_letter_code
_entity_poly.pdbx_strand_id
1 'polypeptide(L)'
;LLDALSSNTTARSVVELCLTLPFRCGYGSVYTAIAGFFQADDPGTSFLERQSYDQTLMRVIVPYLPPPTQRKFWLFGLDVTPAPRPFARTLSDRSFVYAPNTIRGNKPIAIGHQYSTLAALPEKAGPQAPPWIVPLTTRRVGSVETGTEVGVRQVKDLLGDDALPFKDDLCAEVGDTAYSSVSFLGPVTHADLDNLVTIARLRGNRTVYRPAPPPLEGSQKRGRHPLVWGTLFPERRDHLG
;
A
#
# COMPACT_ATOMS: atom_id res chain seq x y z
N LEU A 1 -14.30 13.69 -19.57
CA LEU A 1 -13.24 13.43 -18.59
C LEU A 1 -12.41 12.19 -19.00
N LEU A 2 -13.04 11.06 -19.29
CA LEU A 2 -12.34 9.83 -19.69
C LEU A 2 -11.49 10.03 -20.93
N ASP A 3 -12.00 10.71 -21.95
CA ASP A 3 -11.25 11.04 -23.17
C ASP A 3 -10.02 11.91 -22.87
N ALA A 4 -10.17 12.89 -21.98
CA ALA A 4 -9.06 13.72 -21.56
C ALA A 4 -8.00 12.94 -20.76
N LEU A 5 -8.41 12.02 -19.91
CA LEU A 5 -7.49 11.15 -19.14
C LEU A 5 -6.76 10.16 -20.06
N SER A 6 -7.45 9.55 -21.03
CA SER A 6 -6.86 8.55 -21.91
C SER A 6 -5.94 9.15 -22.99
N SER A 7 -6.18 10.40 -23.40
CA SER A 7 -5.41 11.08 -24.45
C SER A 7 -4.28 11.97 -23.93
N ASN A 8 -4.20 12.20 -22.60
CA ASN A 8 -3.23 13.09 -22.01
C ASN A 8 -2.14 12.35 -21.25
N THR A 9 -0.90 12.56 -21.64
CA THR A 9 0.29 11.97 -20.99
C THR A 9 1.12 12.98 -20.19
N THR A 10 0.73 14.26 -20.18
CA THR A 10 1.56 15.35 -19.64
C THR A 10 0.92 16.08 -18.44
N ALA A 11 -0.40 16.09 -18.34
CA ALA A 11 -1.09 16.76 -17.24
C ALA A 11 -0.75 16.12 -15.88
N ARG A 12 -0.37 16.96 -14.94
CA ARG A 12 -0.01 16.56 -13.56
C ARG A 12 -1.03 17.04 -12.52
N SER A 13 -2.06 17.72 -12.98
CA SER A 13 -3.14 18.22 -12.12
C SER A 13 -4.47 18.21 -12.85
N VAL A 14 -5.56 18.25 -12.07
CA VAL A 14 -6.92 18.35 -12.61
C VAL A 14 -7.08 19.62 -13.48
N VAL A 15 -6.46 20.72 -13.07
CA VAL A 15 -6.49 21.97 -13.83
C VAL A 15 -5.80 21.82 -15.19
N GLU A 16 -4.60 21.21 -15.22
CA GLU A 16 -3.87 20.96 -16.46
C GLU A 16 -4.65 19.99 -17.38
N LEU A 17 -5.33 18.99 -16.81
CA LEU A 17 -6.19 18.10 -17.57
C LEU A 17 -7.32 18.86 -18.28
N CYS A 18 -7.88 19.89 -17.64
CA CYS A 18 -8.93 20.74 -18.25
C CYS A 18 -8.44 21.60 -19.42
N LEU A 19 -7.14 21.79 -19.56
CA LEU A 19 -6.54 22.53 -20.68
C LEU A 19 -6.33 21.67 -21.94
N THR A 20 -6.67 20.38 -21.89
CA THR A 20 -6.53 19.47 -23.03
C THR A 20 -7.64 19.67 -24.06
N LEU A 21 -7.33 19.48 -25.33
CA LEU A 21 -8.27 19.65 -26.46
C LEU A 21 -9.60 18.91 -26.31
N PRO A 22 -9.66 17.66 -25.81
CA PRO A 22 -10.93 16.94 -25.64
C PRO A 22 -11.83 17.54 -24.54
N PHE A 23 -11.28 18.42 -23.70
CA PHE A 23 -12.02 18.97 -22.57
C PHE A 23 -12.75 20.25 -22.99
N ARG A 24 -14.08 20.19 -23.04
CA ARG A 24 -14.92 21.31 -23.51
C ARG A 24 -15.53 22.14 -22.39
N CYS A 25 -15.34 21.74 -21.13
CA CYS A 25 -15.93 22.38 -19.96
C CYS A 25 -14.85 23.06 -19.11
N GLY A 26 -15.23 24.04 -18.31
CA GLY A 26 -14.30 24.66 -17.36
C GLY A 26 -13.86 23.69 -16.23
N TYR A 27 -12.74 23.99 -15.59
CA TYR A 27 -12.16 23.13 -14.54
C TYR A 27 -13.15 22.81 -13.38
N GLY A 28 -14.07 23.75 -13.06
CA GLY A 28 -15.10 23.53 -12.06
C GLY A 28 -15.96 22.30 -12.34
N SER A 29 -16.27 22.03 -13.62
CA SER A 29 -17.05 20.85 -14.02
C SER A 29 -16.31 19.53 -13.74
N VAL A 30 -14.98 19.52 -13.81
CA VAL A 30 -14.20 18.31 -13.45
C VAL A 30 -14.25 18.05 -11.97
N TYR A 31 -14.09 19.09 -11.15
CA TYR A 31 -14.23 18.95 -9.69
C TYR A 31 -15.63 18.51 -9.29
N THR A 32 -16.67 19.06 -9.91
CA THR A 32 -18.05 18.61 -9.69
C THR A 32 -18.24 17.14 -10.09
N ALA A 33 -17.68 16.70 -11.22
CA ALA A 33 -17.76 15.31 -11.65
C ALA A 33 -16.98 14.38 -10.70
N ILE A 34 -15.82 14.79 -10.21
CA ILE A 34 -15.03 14.05 -9.23
C ILE A 34 -15.81 13.94 -7.91
N ALA A 35 -16.32 15.05 -7.40
CA ALA A 35 -17.09 15.06 -6.17
C ALA A 35 -18.36 14.18 -6.29
N GLY A 36 -19.10 14.29 -7.41
CA GLY A 36 -20.27 13.46 -7.67
C GLY A 36 -19.96 11.97 -7.81
N PHE A 37 -18.79 11.63 -8.39
CA PHE A 37 -18.39 10.24 -8.52
C PHE A 37 -17.99 9.63 -7.18
N PHE A 38 -17.19 10.33 -6.39
CA PHE A 38 -16.70 9.81 -5.13
C PHE A 38 -17.66 10.06 -3.96
N GLN A 39 -18.65 10.94 -4.11
CA GLN A 39 -19.54 11.43 -3.02
C GLN A 39 -18.72 11.77 -1.74
N ALA A 40 -17.47 12.13 -1.93
CA ALA A 40 -16.44 12.07 -0.89
C ALA A 40 -16.45 13.27 0.05
N ASP A 41 -17.16 14.33 -0.31
CA ASP A 41 -17.14 15.60 0.42
C ASP A 41 -18.40 15.83 1.27
N ASP A 42 -19.30 14.83 1.35
CA ASP A 42 -20.36 14.88 2.33
C ASP A 42 -19.77 14.58 3.72
N PRO A 43 -19.76 15.56 4.65
CA PRO A 43 -19.29 15.34 6.02
C PRO A 43 -20.03 14.21 6.74
N GLY A 44 -21.19 13.83 6.24
CA GLY A 44 -22.01 12.72 6.74
C GLY A 44 -21.60 11.34 6.21
N THR A 45 -20.77 11.25 5.17
CA THR A 45 -20.35 9.95 4.61
C THR A 45 -19.56 9.15 5.63
N SER A 46 -20.11 8.04 6.08
CA SER A 46 -19.50 7.17 7.08
C SER A 46 -18.26 6.46 6.52
N PHE A 47 -17.41 5.96 7.41
CA PHE A 47 -16.26 5.11 7.06
C PHE A 47 -16.71 3.87 6.24
N LEU A 48 -17.82 3.25 6.60
CA LEU A 48 -18.37 2.07 5.93
C LEU A 48 -18.82 2.37 4.49
N GLU A 49 -19.41 3.54 4.26
CA GLU A 49 -19.81 3.96 2.91
C GLU A 49 -18.58 4.18 2.02
N ARG A 50 -17.52 4.80 2.54
CA ARG A 50 -16.24 4.97 1.79
C ARG A 50 -15.59 3.63 1.44
N GLN A 51 -15.63 2.67 2.35
CA GLN A 51 -15.15 1.31 2.09
C GLN A 51 -15.97 0.63 0.99
N SER A 52 -17.29 0.82 0.98
CA SER A 52 -18.18 0.31 -0.07
C SER A 52 -17.82 0.87 -1.45
N TYR A 53 -17.42 2.14 -1.55
CA TYR A 53 -16.95 2.73 -2.82
C TYR A 53 -15.64 2.09 -3.31
N ASP A 54 -14.67 1.91 -2.43
CA ASP A 54 -13.40 1.25 -2.77
C ASP A 54 -13.64 -0.17 -3.30
N GLN A 55 -14.50 -0.93 -2.65
CA GLN A 55 -14.88 -2.27 -3.09
C GLN A 55 -15.59 -2.25 -4.45
N THR A 56 -16.52 -1.33 -4.64
CA THR A 56 -17.21 -1.17 -5.92
C THR A 56 -16.22 -0.84 -7.04
N LEU A 57 -15.28 0.06 -6.80
CA LEU A 57 -14.25 0.43 -7.77
C LEU A 57 -13.34 -0.76 -8.10
N MET A 58 -12.91 -1.52 -7.10
CA MET A 58 -12.13 -2.74 -7.31
C MET A 58 -12.88 -3.75 -8.18
N ARG A 59 -14.16 -3.99 -7.91
CA ARG A 59 -15.02 -4.91 -8.71
C ARG A 59 -15.19 -4.44 -10.15
N VAL A 60 -15.12 -3.14 -10.42
CA VAL A 60 -15.14 -2.59 -11.78
C VAL A 60 -13.79 -2.75 -12.48
N ILE A 61 -12.68 -2.53 -11.79
CA ILE A 61 -11.33 -2.53 -12.37
C ILE A 61 -10.81 -3.95 -12.59
N VAL A 62 -10.97 -4.83 -11.61
CA VAL A 62 -10.36 -6.16 -11.58
C VAL A 62 -10.69 -7.03 -12.80
N PRO A 63 -11.91 -7.04 -13.35
CA PRO A 63 -12.22 -7.81 -14.57
C PRO A 63 -11.39 -7.42 -15.80
N TYR A 64 -10.77 -6.25 -15.81
CA TYR A 64 -9.92 -5.76 -16.89
C TYR A 64 -8.42 -6.03 -16.65
N LEU A 65 -8.06 -6.56 -15.47
CA LEU A 65 -6.67 -6.96 -15.22
C LEU A 65 -6.33 -8.19 -16.06
N PRO A 66 -5.20 -8.20 -16.76
CA PRO A 66 -4.73 -9.42 -17.42
C PRO A 66 -4.37 -10.47 -16.35
N PRO A 67 -4.89 -11.68 -16.46
CA PRO A 67 -4.52 -12.76 -15.56
C PRO A 67 -3.03 -13.09 -15.71
N PRO A 68 -2.36 -13.54 -14.65
CA PRO A 68 -0.97 -13.95 -14.73
C PRO A 68 -0.83 -15.18 -15.61
N THR A 69 0.10 -15.16 -16.57
CA THR A 69 0.33 -16.25 -17.52
C THR A 69 1.68 -16.93 -17.36
N GLN A 70 2.70 -16.20 -16.94
CA GLN A 70 4.06 -16.71 -16.70
C GLN A 70 4.29 -17.08 -15.25
N ARG A 71 3.76 -16.29 -14.32
CA ARG A 71 3.74 -16.59 -12.88
C ARG A 71 2.39 -17.18 -12.49
N LYS A 72 2.39 -18.06 -11.48
CA LYS A 72 1.16 -18.75 -11.01
C LYS A 72 0.54 -18.02 -9.80
N PHE A 73 0.65 -16.68 -9.75
CA PHE A 73 0.13 -15.90 -8.64
C PHE A 73 -0.15 -14.46 -9.08
N TRP A 74 -1.10 -13.84 -8.44
CA TRP A 74 -1.33 -12.40 -8.52
C TRP A 74 -0.28 -11.66 -7.70
N LEU A 75 0.20 -10.53 -8.20
CA LEU A 75 1.19 -9.71 -7.50
C LEU A 75 0.59 -8.34 -7.22
N PHE A 76 0.66 -7.94 -5.97
CA PHE A 76 0.21 -6.64 -5.49
C PHE A 76 1.37 -5.88 -4.87
N GLY A 77 1.32 -4.55 -4.97
CA GLY A 77 2.24 -3.65 -4.29
C GLY A 77 1.48 -2.75 -3.34
N LEU A 78 2.05 -2.52 -2.18
CA LEU A 78 1.50 -1.63 -1.17
C LEU A 78 2.54 -0.58 -0.77
N ASP A 79 2.14 0.70 -0.86
CA ASP A 79 3.03 1.82 -0.53
C ASP A 79 2.25 3.01 0.03
N VAL A 80 2.94 3.81 0.83
CA VAL A 80 2.41 5.06 1.39
C VAL A 80 3.13 6.25 0.79
N THR A 81 2.37 7.04 0.05
CA THR A 81 2.88 8.23 -0.61
C THR A 81 2.54 9.48 0.20
N PRO A 82 3.53 10.28 0.63
CA PRO A 82 3.29 11.56 1.28
C PRO A 82 2.83 12.62 0.27
N ALA A 83 1.87 13.43 0.68
CA ALA A 83 1.38 14.60 -0.06
C ALA A 83 1.59 15.87 0.79
N PRO A 84 2.80 16.48 0.76
CA PRO A 84 3.07 17.68 1.53
C PRO A 84 2.16 18.85 1.13
N ARG A 85 1.64 19.55 2.13
CA ARG A 85 0.77 20.73 1.99
C ARG A 85 1.16 21.81 3.00
N PRO A 86 2.40 22.33 2.96
CA PRO A 86 2.95 23.20 4.01
C PRO A 86 2.17 24.50 4.17
N PHE A 87 1.55 25.00 3.11
CA PHE A 87 0.83 26.27 3.09
C PHE A 87 -0.68 26.14 3.29
N ALA A 88 -1.22 24.92 3.30
CA ALA A 88 -2.66 24.67 3.46
C ALA A 88 -3.06 24.71 4.94
N ARG A 89 -3.17 25.89 5.53
CA ARG A 89 -3.43 26.08 6.98
C ARG A 89 -4.80 25.55 7.42
N THR A 90 -5.78 25.57 6.55
CA THR A 90 -7.17 25.15 6.80
C THR A 90 -7.41 23.66 6.47
N LEU A 91 -6.39 22.94 5.97
CA LEU A 91 -6.51 21.55 5.65
C LEU A 91 -6.79 20.74 6.93
N SER A 92 -7.93 20.04 6.96
CA SER A 92 -8.33 19.22 8.09
C SER A 92 -7.48 17.95 8.19
N ASP A 93 -7.36 17.41 9.41
CA ASP A 93 -6.72 16.12 9.69
C ASP A 93 -5.31 15.99 9.07
N ARG A 94 -4.49 17.02 9.26
CA ARG A 94 -3.09 17.06 8.82
C ARG A 94 -2.21 16.28 9.77
N SER A 95 -1.21 15.62 9.22
CA SER A 95 -0.16 14.93 9.96
C SER A 95 1.24 15.35 9.51
N PHE A 96 2.25 14.92 10.25
CA PHE A 96 3.63 15.03 9.77
C PHE A 96 3.86 14.00 8.67
N VAL A 97 4.38 14.49 7.54
CA VAL A 97 4.68 13.65 6.38
C VAL A 97 6.14 13.78 6.00
N TYR A 98 6.69 12.74 5.39
CA TYR A 98 8.04 12.81 4.85
C TYR A 98 8.07 13.80 3.68
N ALA A 99 9.04 14.70 3.71
CA ALA A 99 9.36 15.59 2.58
C ALA A 99 10.88 15.66 2.46
N PRO A 100 11.45 15.31 1.31
CA PRO A 100 12.88 15.44 1.08
C PRO A 100 13.30 16.89 1.35
N ASN A 101 14.30 17.07 2.19
CA ASN A 101 14.78 18.41 2.51
C ASN A 101 16.11 18.65 1.80
N THR A 102 16.16 19.70 1.00
CA THR A 102 17.37 20.12 0.29
C THR A 102 18.32 20.92 1.16
N ILE A 103 17.87 21.40 2.31
CA ILE A 103 18.68 22.21 3.24
C ILE A 103 19.34 21.27 4.26
N ARG A 104 20.66 21.25 4.26
CA ARG A 104 21.45 20.43 5.19
C ARG A 104 21.12 20.79 6.65
N GLY A 105 20.86 19.77 7.46
CA GLY A 105 20.55 19.94 8.89
C GLY A 105 19.07 20.06 9.22
N ASN A 106 18.19 20.30 8.25
CA ASN A 106 16.76 20.30 8.49
C ASN A 106 16.21 18.88 8.52
N LYS A 107 15.17 18.65 9.34
CA LYS A 107 14.47 17.36 9.35
C LYS A 107 13.68 17.20 8.05
N PRO A 108 13.64 16.00 7.43
CA PRO A 108 12.91 15.74 6.19
C PRO A 108 11.40 15.54 6.46
N ILE A 109 10.78 16.50 7.11
CA ILE A 109 9.36 16.48 7.49
C ILE A 109 8.64 17.74 7.02
N ALA A 110 7.39 17.57 6.61
CA ALA A 110 6.45 18.64 6.32
C ALA A 110 5.09 18.31 6.94
N ILE A 111 4.14 19.23 6.79
CA ILE A 111 2.75 18.99 7.16
C ILE A 111 1.97 18.68 5.89
N GLY A 112 1.06 17.71 5.95
CA GLY A 112 0.25 17.31 4.81
C GLY A 112 -0.62 16.10 5.10
N HIS A 113 -0.95 15.38 4.04
CA HIS A 113 -1.63 14.09 4.10
C HIS A 113 -0.70 12.96 3.63
N GLN A 114 -1.06 11.74 3.97
CA GLN A 114 -0.47 10.52 3.41
C GLN A 114 -1.58 9.69 2.76
N TYR A 115 -1.23 8.98 1.71
CA TYR A 115 -2.14 8.10 1.00
C TYR A 115 -1.52 6.72 0.88
N SER A 116 -2.20 5.71 1.40
CA SER A 116 -1.85 4.30 1.21
C SER A 116 -2.50 3.80 -0.08
N THR A 117 -1.70 3.30 -0.99
CA THR A 117 -2.15 2.77 -2.28
C THR A 117 -1.81 1.29 -2.38
N LEU A 118 -2.83 0.47 -2.60
CA LEU A 118 -2.71 -0.93 -2.99
C LEU A 118 -2.94 -1.02 -4.49
N ALA A 119 -1.98 -1.60 -5.20
CA ALA A 119 -2.01 -1.68 -6.66
C ALA A 119 -1.73 -3.10 -7.13
N ALA A 120 -2.38 -3.51 -8.22
CA ALA A 120 -2.00 -4.69 -8.96
C ALA A 120 -0.73 -4.40 -9.80
N LEU A 121 0.15 -5.39 -9.85
CA LEU A 121 1.40 -5.37 -10.60
C LEU A 121 1.33 -6.44 -11.71
N PRO A 122 0.68 -6.17 -12.85
CA PRO A 122 0.56 -7.13 -13.93
C PRO A 122 1.90 -7.54 -14.52
N GLU A 123 1.94 -8.65 -15.25
CA GLU A 123 3.11 -9.09 -15.98
C GLU A 123 3.43 -8.10 -17.11
N LYS A 124 4.70 -7.96 -17.42
CA LYS A 124 5.11 -7.18 -18.58
C LYS A 124 4.66 -7.87 -19.86
N ALA A 125 4.20 -7.10 -20.82
CA ALA A 125 3.81 -7.63 -22.14
C ALA A 125 4.98 -8.25 -22.92
N GLY A 126 6.23 -7.99 -22.50
CA GLY A 126 7.44 -8.55 -23.08
C GLY A 126 8.69 -8.06 -22.35
N PRO A 127 9.88 -8.62 -22.64
CA PRO A 127 11.12 -8.28 -21.93
C PRO A 127 11.47 -6.79 -22.00
N GLN A 128 11.16 -6.11 -23.08
CA GLN A 128 11.43 -4.69 -23.31
C GLN A 128 10.25 -3.78 -22.93
N ALA A 129 9.08 -4.35 -22.59
CA ALA A 129 7.94 -3.54 -22.19
C ALA A 129 8.20 -2.87 -20.82
N PRO A 130 7.83 -1.59 -20.65
CA PRO A 130 7.93 -0.95 -19.35
C PRO A 130 7.02 -1.66 -18.33
N PRO A 131 7.40 -1.68 -17.04
CA PRO A 131 6.50 -2.13 -16.00
C PRO A 131 5.32 -1.14 -15.89
N TRP A 132 4.16 -1.66 -15.58
CA TRP A 132 2.96 -0.86 -15.36
C TRP A 132 2.24 -1.34 -14.10
N ILE A 133 1.44 -0.47 -13.52
CA ILE A 133 0.70 -0.74 -12.29
C ILE A 133 -0.74 -0.28 -12.47
N VAL A 134 -1.65 -0.94 -11.78
CA VAL A 134 -3.06 -0.54 -11.72
C VAL A 134 -3.43 -0.31 -10.26
N PRO A 135 -3.62 0.94 -9.83
CA PRO A 135 -4.14 1.23 -8.50
C PRO A 135 -5.53 0.61 -8.33
N LEU A 136 -5.71 -0.18 -7.30
CA LEU A 136 -6.98 -0.81 -6.94
C LEU A 136 -7.72 0.01 -5.90
N THR A 137 -7.01 0.47 -4.90
CA THR A 137 -7.55 1.33 -3.85
C THR A 137 -6.48 2.31 -3.36
N THR A 138 -6.90 3.55 -3.10
CA THR A 138 -6.04 4.59 -2.51
C THR A 138 -6.80 5.23 -1.36
N ARG A 139 -6.28 5.09 -0.14
CA ARG A 139 -6.91 5.59 1.09
C ARG A 139 -6.06 6.62 1.77
N ARG A 140 -6.69 7.69 2.25
CA ARG A 140 -6.00 8.65 3.11
C ARG A 140 -5.68 7.99 4.45
N VAL A 141 -4.45 8.16 4.90
CA VAL A 141 -4.03 7.79 6.26
C VAL A 141 -4.41 8.95 7.19
N GLY A 142 -5.28 8.69 8.14
CA GLY A 142 -5.72 9.66 9.14
C GLY A 142 -4.59 10.03 10.11
N SER A 143 -4.76 11.13 10.83
CA SER A 143 -3.74 11.62 11.78
C SER A 143 -3.57 10.70 13.01
N VAL A 144 -4.55 9.84 13.29
CA VAL A 144 -4.57 8.92 14.43
C VAL A 144 -4.24 7.47 14.07
N GLU A 145 -3.95 7.21 12.80
CA GLU A 145 -3.63 5.86 12.30
C GLU A 145 -2.31 5.85 11.51
N THR A 146 -1.77 4.68 11.28
CA THR A 146 -0.54 4.49 10.51
C THR A 146 -0.84 3.95 9.11
N GLY A 147 0.08 4.20 8.17
CA GLY A 147 -0.04 3.64 6.83
C GLY A 147 -0.08 2.11 6.80
N THR A 148 0.58 1.46 7.75
CA THR A 148 0.55 -0.01 7.89
C THR A 148 -0.82 -0.52 8.32
N GLU A 149 -1.52 0.17 9.22
CA GLU A 149 -2.89 -0.19 9.63
C GLU A 149 -3.89 -0.01 8.48
N VAL A 150 -3.75 1.07 7.71
CA VAL A 150 -4.55 1.27 6.49
C VAL A 150 -4.25 0.16 5.48
N GLY A 151 -2.98 -0.17 5.27
CA GLY A 151 -2.55 -1.25 4.38
C GLY A 151 -3.13 -2.61 4.76
N VAL A 152 -3.13 -2.96 6.05
CA VAL A 152 -3.79 -4.20 6.54
C VAL A 152 -5.26 -4.25 6.12
N ARG A 153 -5.99 -3.14 6.29
CA ARG A 153 -7.40 -3.09 5.89
C ARG A 153 -7.57 -3.25 4.38
N GLN A 154 -6.72 -2.59 3.58
CA GLN A 154 -6.77 -2.70 2.12
C GLN A 154 -6.52 -4.13 1.64
N VAL A 155 -5.54 -4.83 2.21
CA VAL A 155 -5.26 -6.23 1.88
C VAL A 155 -6.43 -7.14 2.28
N LYS A 156 -6.99 -6.95 3.47
CA LYS A 156 -8.17 -7.71 3.93
C LYS A 156 -9.39 -7.48 3.05
N ASP A 157 -9.65 -6.24 2.66
CA ASP A 157 -10.79 -5.90 1.80
C ASP A 157 -10.63 -6.48 0.38
N LEU A 158 -9.39 -6.51 -0.14
CA LEU A 158 -9.09 -7.10 -1.45
C LEU A 158 -9.30 -8.62 -1.47
N LEU A 159 -8.72 -9.31 -0.49
CA LEU A 159 -8.71 -10.78 -0.47
C LEU A 159 -9.95 -11.38 0.19
N GLY A 160 -10.66 -10.61 1.01
CA GLY A 160 -11.91 -11.00 1.63
C GLY A 160 -13.16 -10.77 0.77
N ASP A 161 -13.03 -10.16 -0.42
CA ASP A 161 -14.15 -9.91 -1.31
C ASP A 161 -14.41 -11.12 -2.22
N ASP A 162 -15.46 -11.88 -1.93
CA ASP A 162 -15.87 -13.06 -2.69
C ASP A 162 -16.23 -12.79 -4.17
N ALA A 163 -16.47 -11.53 -4.52
CA ALA A 163 -16.73 -11.13 -5.90
C ALA A 163 -15.45 -10.96 -6.75
N LEU A 164 -14.28 -11.01 -6.12
CA LEU A 164 -12.99 -10.89 -6.80
C LEU A 164 -12.33 -12.28 -7.00
N PRO A 165 -11.54 -12.47 -8.07
CA PRO A 165 -10.95 -13.78 -8.41
C PRO A 165 -9.80 -14.18 -7.47
N PHE A 166 -9.42 -13.32 -6.52
CA PHE A 166 -8.20 -13.50 -5.72
C PHE A 166 -8.35 -14.48 -4.57
N LYS A 167 -9.58 -14.85 -4.21
CA LYS A 167 -9.85 -15.73 -3.07
C LYS A 167 -9.28 -17.13 -3.26
N ASP A 168 -9.39 -17.67 -4.47
CA ASP A 168 -8.98 -19.03 -4.80
C ASP A 168 -7.60 -19.11 -5.44
N ASP A 169 -7.01 -17.98 -5.80
CA ASP A 169 -5.72 -17.89 -6.45
C ASP A 169 -4.62 -17.53 -5.45
N LEU A 170 -3.42 -18.04 -5.67
CA LEU A 170 -2.26 -17.61 -4.89
C LEU A 170 -1.97 -16.13 -5.16
N CYS A 171 -1.84 -15.38 -4.08
CA CYS A 171 -1.56 -13.95 -4.09
C CYS A 171 -0.22 -13.66 -3.42
N ALA A 172 0.55 -12.74 -3.96
CA ALA A 172 1.75 -12.21 -3.33
C ALA A 172 1.60 -10.68 -3.16
N GLU A 173 1.87 -10.20 -1.98
CA GLU A 173 1.92 -8.76 -1.68
C GLU A 173 3.38 -8.36 -1.42
N VAL A 174 3.82 -7.26 -2.01
CA VAL A 174 5.16 -6.70 -1.83
C VAL A 174 5.07 -5.33 -1.19
N GLY A 175 5.83 -5.13 -0.12
CA GLY A 175 5.93 -3.86 0.58
C GLY A 175 7.37 -3.47 0.89
N ASP A 176 7.55 -2.19 1.21
CA ASP A 176 8.83 -1.66 1.65
C ASP A 176 9.17 -2.09 3.10
N THR A 177 10.16 -1.43 3.69
CA THR A 177 10.60 -1.73 5.07
C THR A 177 9.57 -1.40 6.15
N ALA A 178 8.56 -0.59 5.89
CA ALA A 178 7.49 -0.28 6.85
C ALA A 178 6.59 -1.51 7.05
N TYR A 179 6.34 -2.24 5.97
CA TYR A 179 5.49 -3.44 5.97
C TYR A 179 6.18 -4.70 6.53
N SER A 180 7.47 -4.64 6.84
CA SER A 180 8.16 -5.68 7.61
C SER A 180 7.93 -5.60 9.12
N SER A 181 7.06 -4.70 9.58
CA SER A 181 6.74 -4.49 10.99
C SER A 181 5.73 -5.51 11.52
N VAL A 182 5.79 -5.78 12.82
CA VAL A 182 4.81 -6.64 13.49
C VAL A 182 3.40 -6.07 13.40
N SER A 183 3.26 -4.74 13.36
CA SER A 183 1.97 -4.05 13.18
C SER A 183 1.30 -4.31 11.83
N PHE A 184 2.06 -4.71 10.81
CA PHE A 184 1.51 -5.16 9.54
C PHE A 184 1.42 -6.68 9.46
N LEU A 185 2.55 -7.38 9.66
CA LEU A 185 2.63 -8.84 9.48
C LEU A 185 1.72 -9.60 10.45
N GLY A 186 1.63 -9.17 11.71
CA GLY A 186 0.78 -9.83 12.69
C GLY A 186 -0.69 -9.87 12.29
N PRO A 187 -1.36 -8.70 12.07
CA PRO A 187 -2.76 -8.67 11.64
C PRO A 187 -3.04 -9.33 10.29
N VAL A 188 -2.08 -9.34 9.36
CA VAL A 188 -2.23 -10.02 8.06
C VAL A 188 -2.15 -11.53 8.26
N THR A 189 -1.19 -12.02 9.05
CA THR A 189 -1.05 -13.46 9.36
C THR A 189 -2.27 -14.00 10.13
N HIS A 190 -2.85 -13.20 11.02
CA HIS A 190 -4.05 -13.58 11.78
C HIS A 190 -5.38 -13.39 11.02
N ALA A 191 -5.32 -12.99 9.77
CA ALA A 191 -6.54 -12.74 8.98
C ALA A 191 -7.06 -13.98 8.24
N ASP A 192 -6.45 -15.17 8.47
CA ASP A 192 -6.78 -16.45 7.82
C ASP A 192 -6.78 -16.35 6.28
N LEU A 193 -5.81 -15.59 5.74
CA LEU A 193 -5.60 -15.42 4.30
C LEU A 193 -4.59 -16.48 3.82
N ASP A 194 -5.02 -17.74 3.76
CA ASP A 194 -4.15 -18.88 3.47
C ASP A 194 -3.49 -18.84 2.08
N ASN A 195 -4.04 -18.06 1.17
CA ASN A 195 -3.55 -17.89 -0.18
C ASN A 195 -2.66 -16.64 -0.37
N LEU A 196 -2.27 -15.96 0.72
CA LEU A 196 -1.43 -14.77 0.67
C LEU A 196 0.01 -15.04 1.11
N VAL A 197 0.96 -14.61 0.30
CA VAL A 197 2.39 -14.52 0.64
C VAL A 197 2.81 -13.07 0.71
N THR A 198 3.23 -12.61 1.88
CA THR A 198 3.77 -11.26 2.05
C THR A 198 5.29 -11.24 1.87
N ILE A 199 5.78 -10.37 1.01
CA ILE A 199 7.20 -10.14 0.73
C ILE A 199 7.54 -8.71 1.14
N ALA A 200 8.25 -8.55 2.24
CA ALA A 200 8.66 -7.22 2.73
C ALA A 200 10.18 -7.10 2.84
N ARG A 201 10.68 -5.92 2.50
CA ARG A 201 12.10 -5.61 2.65
C ARG A 201 12.45 -5.45 4.12
N LEU A 202 13.40 -6.21 4.61
CA LEU A 202 13.94 -6.03 5.96
C LEU A 202 15.01 -4.93 5.99
N ARG A 203 15.02 -4.15 7.07
CA ARG A 203 16.12 -3.22 7.35
C ARG A 203 17.36 -4.02 7.77
N GLY A 204 18.56 -3.60 7.34
CA GLY A 204 19.80 -4.30 7.64
C GLY A 204 20.16 -4.41 9.12
N ASN A 205 19.53 -3.60 9.99
CA ASN A 205 19.70 -3.63 11.44
C ASN A 205 18.62 -4.47 12.16
N ARG A 206 17.77 -5.21 11.43
CA ARG A 206 16.79 -6.11 12.03
C ARG A 206 17.39 -7.49 12.27
N THR A 207 17.21 -7.99 13.48
CA THR A 207 17.55 -9.37 13.83
C THR A 207 16.27 -10.21 13.80
N VAL A 208 16.31 -11.31 13.07
CA VAL A 208 15.21 -12.27 12.99
C VAL A 208 15.63 -13.54 13.73
N TYR A 209 14.78 -14.01 14.61
CA TYR A 209 15.04 -15.17 15.45
C TYR A 209 14.18 -16.36 15.00
N ARG A 210 14.73 -17.55 15.07
CA ARG A 210 13.98 -18.78 14.91
C ARG A 210 13.36 -19.21 16.25
N PRO A 211 12.28 -19.98 16.25
CA PRO A 211 11.74 -20.59 17.47
C PRO A 211 12.81 -21.35 18.23
N ALA A 212 12.74 -21.31 19.56
CA ALA A 212 13.62 -22.12 20.38
C ALA A 212 13.37 -23.61 20.13
N PRO A 213 14.42 -24.45 20.08
CA PRO A 213 14.23 -25.88 19.99
C PRO A 213 13.47 -26.39 21.23
N PRO A 214 12.70 -27.47 21.11
CA PRO A 214 12.05 -28.07 22.26
C PRO A 214 13.10 -28.44 23.35
N PRO A 215 12.73 -28.36 24.62
CA PRO A 215 13.63 -28.77 25.69
C PRO A 215 14.06 -30.22 25.48
N LEU A 216 15.35 -30.50 25.69
CA LEU A 216 15.83 -31.87 25.71
C LEU A 216 15.16 -32.60 26.90
N GLU A 217 14.63 -33.78 26.67
CA GLU A 217 14.07 -34.63 27.73
C GLU A 217 15.13 -34.85 28.83
N GLY A 218 14.76 -34.57 30.08
CA GLY A 218 15.64 -34.73 31.24
C GLY A 218 16.51 -33.49 31.56
N SER A 219 16.47 -32.41 30.79
CA SER A 219 17.22 -31.20 31.13
C SER A 219 16.51 -30.39 32.20
N GLN A 220 16.97 -30.48 33.46
CA GLN A 220 16.55 -29.59 34.53
C GLN A 220 17.23 -28.23 34.42
N LYS A 221 16.92 -27.43 33.42
CA LYS A 221 17.38 -26.04 33.38
C LYS A 221 16.54 -25.20 34.33
N ARG A 222 17.19 -24.66 35.38
CA ARG A 222 16.60 -23.62 36.23
C ARG A 222 16.48 -22.33 35.42
N GLY A 223 15.28 -21.80 35.26
CA GLY A 223 14.99 -20.54 34.57
C GLY A 223 13.93 -20.64 33.47
N ARG A 224 13.47 -19.49 33.01
CA ARG A 224 12.50 -19.41 31.90
C ARG A 224 13.16 -19.85 30.61
N HIS A 225 12.56 -20.80 29.90
CA HIS A 225 13.02 -21.18 28.56
C HIS A 225 13.01 -19.96 27.61
N PRO A 226 14.07 -19.73 26.83
CA PRO A 226 14.06 -18.68 25.82
C PRO A 226 12.96 -18.98 24.80
N LEU A 227 12.11 -17.98 24.54
CA LEU A 227 11.03 -18.07 23.53
C LEU A 227 11.60 -18.13 22.11
N VAL A 228 12.84 -17.67 21.94
CA VAL A 228 13.52 -17.61 20.64
C VAL A 228 14.99 -17.99 20.80
N TRP A 229 15.57 -18.62 19.78
CA TRP A 229 16.97 -19.08 19.83
C TRP A 229 17.69 -18.90 18.48
N GLY A 230 18.83 -18.23 18.52
CA GLY A 230 19.70 -18.00 17.38
C GLY A 230 19.16 -17.00 16.35
N THR A 231 20.02 -16.48 15.55
CA THR A 231 19.68 -15.62 14.40
C THR A 231 19.43 -16.48 13.16
N LEU A 232 18.43 -16.12 12.35
CA LEU A 232 18.16 -16.78 11.07
C LEU A 232 19.24 -16.50 10.02
N PHE A 233 19.95 -15.38 10.17
CA PHE A 233 21.09 -15.01 9.32
C PHE A 233 22.34 -15.02 10.17
N PRO A 234 23.39 -15.78 9.77
CA PRO A 234 24.70 -15.66 10.41
C PRO A 234 25.20 -14.21 10.24
N GLU A 235 25.77 -13.65 11.30
CA GLU A 235 26.51 -12.39 11.20
C GLU A 235 27.45 -12.46 9.99
N ARG A 236 27.42 -11.47 9.12
CA ARG A 236 28.50 -11.28 8.16
C ARG A 236 29.78 -11.16 8.98
N ARG A 237 30.57 -12.18 9.00
CA ARG A 237 31.96 -12.03 9.40
C ARG A 237 32.60 -11.14 8.34
N ASP A 238 32.80 -9.88 8.69
CA ASP A 238 33.64 -8.99 7.92
C ASP A 238 35.06 -9.61 7.93
N HIS A 239 35.34 -10.36 6.89
CA HIS A 239 36.71 -10.67 6.55
C HIS A 239 37.30 -9.41 5.96
N LEU A 240 37.72 -8.48 6.85
CA LEU A 240 38.74 -7.52 6.55
C LEU A 240 40.07 -8.28 6.65
N GLY A 241 40.57 -8.69 5.52
CA GLY A 241 41.92 -9.08 5.26
C GLY A 241 42.48 -8.20 4.16
#